data_4ed4af9b00739d3d6df882cb42af96b7
#
_entry.id   4ed4af9b00739d3d6df882cb42af96b7
#
_cell.length_a   1.000
_cell.length_b   1.000
_cell.length_c   1.000
_cell.angle_alpha   90.00
_cell.angle_beta   90.00
_cell.angle_gamma   90.00
#
_symmetry.space_group_name_H-M   'P 1'
#
loop_
_entity.id
_entity.type
_entity.pdbx_description
1 polymer ?
#
loop_
_entity_poly.entity_id
_entity_poly.type
_entity_poly.pdbx_seq_one_letter_code
_entity_poly.pdbx_strand_id
1 'polypeptide(L)'
;DELNAAADKLQAAGIIPFAHGGQPWQDATVFEAVAMGIGGNNYYKNCYVKLEESCLRSETTVKVFDQMRKLANYTDPGSPGRDWNVATGMVIEGKAGFQIMGDWAKGEFTAAGKTPGVDYYCAATPSNNGYLYNVDSFIFYKTSDPDKQEGQKLLAKLMMGKNFQKVFNLYKGSIPARLDVPMDEFDMCAKTSNSDIKTAGDSGGLVPSFAHGMAQGNTMKSALQDVVTEHFNSDMSSVDAANALADAVLDNM
;
A
#
# COMPACT_ATOMS: atom_id res chain seq x y z
N ASP A 1 -9.03 -6.91 14.94
CA ASP A 1 -10.23 -7.68 15.29
C ASP A 1 -11.49 -7.18 14.54
N GLU A 2 -11.76 -5.87 14.49
CA GLU A 2 -12.97 -5.32 13.85
C GLU A 2 -13.03 -5.62 12.34
N LEU A 3 -11.91 -5.54 11.62
CA LEU A 3 -11.81 -5.90 10.21
C LEU A 3 -12.20 -7.37 9.98
N ASN A 4 -11.66 -8.29 10.81
CA ASN A 4 -11.97 -9.70 10.70
C ASN A 4 -13.44 -9.96 10.99
N ALA A 5 -14.00 -9.31 12.04
CA ALA A 5 -15.42 -9.44 12.36
C ALA A 5 -16.34 -8.91 11.26
N ALA A 6 -15.93 -7.86 10.54
CA ALA A 6 -16.65 -7.36 9.38
C ALA A 6 -16.55 -8.35 8.20
N ALA A 7 -15.36 -8.92 7.96
CA ALA A 7 -15.14 -9.92 6.94
C ALA A 7 -15.98 -11.19 7.17
N ASP A 8 -16.03 -11.68 8.41
CA ASP A 8 -16.86 -12.84 8.79
C ASP A 8 -18.35 -12.61 8.48
N LYS A 9 -18.87 -11.40 8.74
CA LYS A 9 -20.26 -11.03 8.42
C LYS A 9 -20.51 -11.02 6.92
N LEU A 10 -19.56 -10.47 6.11
CA LEU A 10 -19.68 -10.47 4.67
C LEU A 10 -19.67 -11.90 4.11
N GLN A 11 -18.75 -12.73 4.58
CA GLN A 11 -18.65 -14.13 4.18
C GLN A 11 -19.94 -14.91 4.52
N ALA A 12 -20.49 -14.71 5.72
CA ALA A 12 -21.77 -15.31 6.11
C ALA A 12 -22.95 -14.85 5.24
N ALA A 13 -22.86 -13.65 4.65
CA ALA A 13 -23.85 -13.13 3.70
C ALA A 13 -23.59 -13.56 2.23
N GLY A 14 -22.59 -14.38 1.99
CA GLY A 14 -22.21 -14.84 0.63
C GLY A 14 -21.51 -13.78 -0.23
N ILE A 15 -20.98 -12.72 0.39
CA ILE A 15 -20.22 -11.66 -0.25
C ILE A 15 -18.73 -11.95 -0.05
N ILE A 16 -17.91 -11.80 -1.09
CA ILE A 16 -16.45 -11.91 -0.96
C ILE A 16 -15.98 -10.79 -0.01
N PRO A 17 -15.40 -11.13 1.16
CA PRO A 17 -15.00 -10.07 2.09
C PRO A 17 -13.90 -9.18 1.54
N PHE A 18 -12.85 -9.78 0.97
CA PHE A 18 -11.63 -9.08 0.58
C PHE A 18 -11.34 -9.22 -0.91
N ALA A 19 -11.51 -8.14 -1.67
CA ALA A 19 -11.07 -8.04 -3.05
C ALA A 19 -9.55 -7.86 -3.06
N HIS A 20 -8.84 -8.83 -3.63
CA HIS A 20 -7.39 -8.82 -3.68
C HIS A 20 -6.86 -9.03 -5.09
N GLY A 21 -5.86 -8.25 -5.47
CA GLY A 21 -5.04 -8.50 -6.64
C GLY A 21 -3.81 -9.30 -6.21
N GLY A 22 -3.54 -10.42 -6.89
CA GLY A 22 -2.59 -11.43 -6.45
C GLY A 22 -1.22 -11.35 -7.10
N GLN A 23 -0.73 -10.15 -7.41
CA GLN A 23 0.67 -9.96 -7.84
C GLN A 23 1.55 -9.71 -6.61
N PRO A 24 2.85 -10.09 -6.59
CA PRO A 24 3.70 -10.02 -5.39
C PRO A 24 3.75 -8.66 -4.71
N TRP A 25 3.76 -7.57 -5.45
CA TRP A 25 3.75 -6.22 -4.89
C TRP A 25 2.43 -5.88 -4.18
N GLN A 26 1.31 -6.48 -4.59
CA GLN A 26 0.00 -6.28 -3.98
C GLN A 26 -0.10 -7.08 -2.67
N ASP A 27 0.42 -8.31 -2.64
CA ASP A 27 0.55 -9.12 -1.42
C ASP A 27 1.39 -8.35 -0.39
N ALA A 28 2.53 -7.79 -0.82
CA ALA A 28 3.41 -6.99 0.03
C ALA A 28 2.75 -5.68 0.50
N THR A 29 1.90 -5.05 -0.31
CA THR A 29 1.14 -3.85 0.10
C THR A 29 0.19 -4.16 1.26
N VAL A 30 -0.49 -5.30 1.19
CA VAL A 30 -1.36 -5.77 2.30
C VAL A 30 -0.51 -6.14 3.51
N PHE A 31 0.60 -6.85 3.29
CA PHE A 31 1.49 -7.27 4.36
C PHE A 31 2.06 -6.07 5.16
N GLU A 32 2.53 -5.03 4.48
CA GLU A 32 3.07 -3.85 5.19
C GLU A 32 2.00 -3.11 5.99
N ALA A 33 0.76 -3.06 5.51
CA ALA A 33 -0.36 -2.51 6.26
C ALA A 33 -0.67 -3.35 7.52
N VAL A 34 -0.66 -4.68 7.41
CA VAL A 34 -0.83 -5.61 8.54
C VAL A 34 0.34 -5.50 9.53
N ALA A 35 1.57 -5.42 9.03
CA ALA A 35 2.77 -5.26 9.84
C ALA A 35 2.72 -3.98 10.67
N MET A 36 2.28 -2.88 10.05
CA MET A 36 2.09 -1.61 10.74
C MET A 36 0.99 -1.69 11.79
N GLY A 37 -0.13 -2.35 11.47
CA GLY A 37 -1.27 -2.48 12.37
C GLY A 37 -0.99 -3.32 13.61
N ILE A 38 -0.19 -4.39 13.48
CA ILE A 38 0.13 -5.31 14.57
C ILE A 38 1.34 -4.84 15.36
N GLY A 39 2.42 -4.43 14.67
CA GLY A 39 3.71 -4.12 15.30
C GLY A 39 3.92 -2.63 15.58
N GLY A 40 3.23 -1.77 14.85
CA GLY A 40 3.40 -0.31 14.95
C GLY A 40 4.70 0.20 14.31
N ASN A 41 4.92 1.52 14.44
CA ASN A 41 6.00 2.25 13.78
C ASN A 41 7.40 1.72 14.09
N ASN A 42 7.70 1.43 15.35
CA ASN A 42 9.04 1.00 15.75
C ASN A 42 9.36 -0.40 15.22
N TYR A 43 8.39 -1.32 15.30
CA TYR A 43 8.51 -2.64 14.72
C TYR A 43 8.75 -2.54 13.22
N TYR A 44 7.93 -1.79 12.49
CA TYR A 44 8.06 -1.63 11.04
C TYR A 44 9.44 -1.08 10.66
N LYS A 45 9.91 -0.02 11.35
CA LYS A 45 11.23 0.57 11.10
C LYS A 45 12.37 -0.40 11.38
N ASN A 46 12.29 -1.17 12.46
CA ASN A 46 13.32 -2.13 12.80
C ASN A 46 13.36 -3.31 11.81
N CYS A 47 12.20 -3.87 11.47
CA CYS A 47 12.14 -5.03 10.58
C CYS A 47 12.39 -4.69 9.11
N TYR A 48 11.77 -3.63 8.56
CA TYR A 48 11.72 -3.41 7.11
C TYR A 48 12.54 -2.22 6.62
N VAL A 49 12.97 -1.34 7.51
CA VAL A 49 13.88 -0.23 7.15
C VAL A 49 15.30 -0.55 7.59
N LYS A 50 15.49 -1.00 8.83
CA LYS A 50 16.83 -1.35 9.37
C LYS A 50 17.23 -2.81 9.12
N LEU A 51 16.27 -3.68 8.78
CA LEU A 51 16.49 -5.09 8.49
C LEU A 51 17.11 -5.87 9.69
N GLU A 52 16.65 -5.58 10.90
CA GLU A 52 17.12 -6.25 12.12
C GLU A 52 16.61 -7.69 12.16
N GLU A 53 17.54 -8.68 12.09
CA GLU A 53 17.21 -10.11 12.07
C GLU A 53 16.30 -10.52 13.25
N SER A 54 16.63 -10.07 14.46
CA SER A 54 15.84 -10.36 15.66
C SER A 54 14.40 -9.87 15.58
N CYS A 55 14.18 -8.77 14.85
CA CYS A 55 12.85 -8.26 14.59
C CYS A 55 12.11 -9.15 13.58
N LEU A 56 12.76 -9.52 12.49
CA LEU A 56 12.18 -10.35 11.43
C LEU A 56 11.78 -11.74 11.93
N ARG A 57 12.53 -12.35 12.86
CA ARG A 57 12.21 -13.65 13.48
C ARG A 57 11.32 -13.55 14.72
N SER A 58 10.80 -12.36 15.03
CA SER A 58 10.04 -12.14 16.26
C SER A 58 8.65 -12.78 16.22
N GLU A 59 8.09 -13.02 17.40
CA GLU A 59 6.68 -13.46 17.55
C GLU A 59 5.71 -12.46 16.91
N THR A 60 6.06 -11.17 16.85
CA THR A 60 5.25 -10.15 16.19
C THR A 60 5.19 -10.42 14.68
N THR A 61 6.30 -10.80 14.04
CA THR A 61 6.31 -11.18 12.62
C THR A 61 5.47 -12.41 12.35
N VAL A 62 5.51 -13.40 13.24
CA VAL A 62 4.62 -14.57 13.15
C VAL A 62 3.15 -14.14 13.18
N LYS A 63 2.76 -13.25 14.11
CA LYS A 63 1.39 -12.71 14.19
C LYS A 63 0.98 -11.92 12.93
N VAL A 64 1.92 -11.24 12.29
CA VAL A 64 1.67 -10.57 10.99
C VAL A 64 1.31 -11.61 9.92
N PHE A 65 2.08 -12.68 9.81
CA PHE A 65 1.79 -13.78 8.87
C PHE A 65 0.48 -14.53 9.22
N ASP A 66 0.16 -14.72 10.52
CA ASP A 66 -1.13 -15.28 10.93
C ASP A 66 -2.31 -14.44 10.45
N GLN A 67 -2.19 -13.11 10.52
CA GLN A 67 -3.23 -12.22 9.99
C GLN A 67 -3.27 -12.24 8.45
N MET A 68 -2.13 -12.35 7.78
CA MET A 68 -2.08 -12.53 6.31
C MET A 68 -2.82 -13.80 5.89
N ARG A 69 -2.64 -14.91 6.61
CA ARG A 69 -3.37 -16.17 6.39
C ARG A 69 -4.89 -15.98 6.53
N LYS A 70 -5.34 -15.21 7.52
CA LYS A 70 -6.76 -14.90 7.68
C LYS A 70 -7.29 -14.10 6.48
N LEU A 71 -6.52 -13.09 6.03
CA LEU A 71 -6.90 -12.29 4.86
C LEU A 71 -6.94 -13.14 3.59
N ALA A 72 -5.99 -14.07 3.39
CA ALA A 72 -6.01 -15.00 2.27
C ALA A 72 -7.31 -15.84 2.25
N ASN A 73 -7.79 -16.29 3.40
CA ASN A 73 -9.03 -17.04 3.52
C ASN A 73 -10.30 -16.22 3.22
N TYR A 74 -10.20 -14.89 3.20
CA TYR A 74 -11.29 -13.99 2.83
C TYR A 74 -11.31 -13.60 1.35
N THR A 75 -10.29 -14.01 0.57
CA THR A 75 -10.24 -13.77 -0.88
C THR A 75 -10.97 -14.85 -1.66
N ASP A 76 -11.33 -14.54 -2.89
CA ASP A 76 -11.85 -15.55 -3.82
C ASP A 76 -10.72 -16.34 -4.51
N PRO A 77 -10.98 -17.58 -4.96
CA PRO A 77 -9.97 -18.44 -5.59
C PRO A 77 -9.34 -17.88 -6.87
N GLY A 78 -9.95 -16.88 -7.49
CA GLY A 78 -9.43 -16.22 -8.69
C GLY A 78 -8.45 -15.08 -8.41
N SER A 79 -8.05 -14.85 -7.16
CA SER A 79 -7.16 -13.74 -6.80
C SER A 79 -5.72 -13.87 -7.30
N PRO A 80 -5.08 -15.06 -7.39
CA PRO A 80 -3.70 -15.17 -7.83
C PRO A 80 -3.46 -14.56 -9.23
N GLY A 81 -2.48 -13.67 -9.32
CA GLY A 81 -2.11 -12.98 -10.56
C GLY A 81 -3.08 -11.90 -11.05
N ARG A 82 -4.19 -11.66 -10.34
CA ARG A 82 -5.16 -10.60 -10.69
C ARG A 82 -4.52 -9.23 -10.57
N ASP A 83 -4.84 -8.35 -11.51
CA ASP A 83 -4.47 -6.94 -11.42
C ASP A 83 -5.28 -6.21 -10.34
N TRP A 84 -4.66 -5.23 -9.68
CA TRP A 84 -5.26 -4.47 -8.58
C TRP A 84 -6.54 -3.72 -8.97
N ASN A 85 -6.60 -3.17 -10.18
CA ASN A 85 -7.76 -2.44 -10.68
C ASN A 85 -8.96 -3.39 -10.95
N VAL A 86 -8.70 -4.65 -11.32
CA VAL A 86 -9.76 -5.67 -11.43
C VAL A 86 -10.35 -5.97 -10.05
N ALA A 87 -9.49 -6.08 -9.01
CA ALA A 87 -9.95 -6.22 -7.63
C ALA A 87 -10.74 -4.98 -7.17
N THR A 88 -10.30 -3.77 -7.52
CA THR A 88 -11.06 -2.53 -7.25
C THR A 88 -12.43 -2.57 -7.94
N GLY A 89 -12.50 -3.06 -9.17
CA GLY A 89 -13.75 -3.26 -9.90
C GLY A 89 -14.75 -4.16 -9.17
N MET A 90 -14.26 -5.20 -8.47
CA MET A 90 -15.14 -6.06 -7.66
C MET A 90 -15.83 -5.30 -6.51
N VAL A 91 -15.15 -4.35 -5.90
CA VAL A 91 -15.74 -3.48 -4.85
C VAL A 91 -16.73 -2.50 -5.49
N ILE A 92 -16.36 -1.87 -6.61
CA ILE A 92 -17.23 -0.94 -7.36
C ILE A 92 -18.54 -1.60 -7.76
N GLU A 93 -18.51 -2.87 -8.15
CA GLU A 93 -19.67 -3.66 -8.57
C GLU A 93 -20.43 -4.31 -7.40
N GLY A 94 -19.97 -4.13 -6.16
CA GLY A 94 -20.60 -4.74 -4.98
C GLY A 94 -20.39 -6.26 -4.85
N LYS A 95 -19.44 -6.84 -5.58
CA LYS A 95 -19.08 -8.27 -5.51
C LYS A 95 -18.19 -8.58 -4.30
N ALA A 96 -17.46 -7.59 -3.82
CA ALA A 96 -16.61 -7.70 -2.65
C ALA A 96 -16.80 -6.53 -1.70
N GLY A 97 -16.53 -6.76 -0.41
CA GLY A 97 -16.80 -5.79 0.65
C GLY A 97 -15.74 -4.72 0.78
N PHE A 98 -14.46 -5.08 0.72
CA PHE A 98 -13.36 -4.12 0.86
C PHE A 98 -12.10 -4.56 0.12
N GLN A 99 -11.19 -3.60 -0.07
CA GLN A 99 -9.85 -3.77 -0.62
C GLN A 99 -8.85 -2.99 0.23
N ILE A 100 -7.69 -3.57 0.50
CA ILE A 100 -6.54 -2.85 1.07
C ILE A 100 -5.61 -2.50 -0.09
N MET A 101 -5.48 -1.20 -0.38
CA MET A 101 -4.69 -0.70 -1.51
C MET A 101 -4.31 0.76 -1.24
N GLY A 102 -3.34 1.29 -1.98
CA GLY A 102 -3.01 2.70 -1.92
C GLY A 102 -4.13 3.59 -2.45
N ASP A 103 -4.06 4.87 -2.12
CA ASP A 103 -5.09 5.85 -2.43
C ASP A 103 -5.35 6.05 -3.95
N TRP A 104 -4.42 5.62 -4.81
CA TRP A 104 -4.62 5.61 -6.26
C TRP A 104 -5.81 4.76 -6.72
N ALA A 105 -6.23 3.75 -5.91
CA ALA A 105 -7.41 2.96 -6.22
C ALA A 105 -8.68 3.81 -6.35
N LYS A 106 -8.73 4.98 -5.71
CA LYS A 106 -9.85 5.93 -5.85
C LYS A 106 -10.01 6.45 -7.29
N GLY A 107 -8.93 6.46 -8.09
CA GLY A 107 -9.00 6.80 -9.49
C GLY A 107 -9.97 5.92 -10.27
N GLU A 108 -10.01 4.63 -9.98
CA GLU A 108 -10.96 3.67 -10.59
C GLU A 108 -12.41 3.98 -10.18
N PHE A 109 -12.66 4.30 -8.90
CA PHE A 109 -13.98 4.72 -8.44
C PHE A 109 -14.43 6.02 -9.11
N THR A 110 -13.54 6.99 -9.24
CA THR A 110 -13.81 8.26 -9.93
C THR A 110 -14.14 8.02 -11.41
N ALA A 111 -13.36 7.19 -12.09
CA ALA A 111 -13.60 6.82 -13.49
C ALA A 111 -14.95 6.09 -13.69
N ALA A 112 -15.39 5.33 -12.69
CA ALA A 112 -16.70 4.66 -12.66
C ALA A 112 -17.85 5.58 -12.20
N GLY A 113 -17.60 6.88 -11.99
CA GLY A 113 -18.60 7.85 -11.54
C GLY A 113 -19.06 7.67 -10.08
N LYS A 114 -18.24 7.03 -9.24
CA LYS A 114 -18.54 6.76 -7.83
C LYS A 114 -18.07 7.89 -6.93
N THR A 115 -18.84 8.21 -5.93
CA THR A 115 -18.60 9.31 -4.98
C THR A 115 -18.28 8.78 -3.59
N PRO A 116 -17.13 9.15 -2.99
CA PRO A 116 -16.81 8.76 -1.62
C PRO A 116 -17.80 9.36 -0.61
N GLY A 117 -18.18 8.55 0.38
CA GLY A 117 -19.20 8.89 1.36
C GLY A 117 -20.63 8.64 0.90
N VAL A 118 -20.85 8.29 -0.38
CA VAL A 118 -22.15 7.94 -0.96
C VAL A 118 -22.12 6.51 -1.48
N ASP A 119 -21.23 6.22 -2.44
CA ASP A 119 -21.13 4.92 -3.09
C ASP A 119 -20.11 3.99 -2.40
N TYR A 120 -19.10 4.56 -1.75
CA TYR A 120 -18.05 3.83 -1.03
C TYR A 120 -17.47 4.68 0.10
N TYR A 121 -16.73 4.04 0.99
CA TYR A 121 -16.03 4.70 2.09
C TYR A 121 -14.53 4.38 2.03
N CYS A 122 -13.73 5.33 2.54
CA CYS A 122 -12.31 5.15 2.77
C CYS A 122 -12.06 5.10 4.27
N ALA A 123 -11.19 4.19 4.69
CA ALA A 123 -10.71 4.13 6.05
C ALA A 123 -9.19 3.94 6.03
N ALA A 124 -8.49 4.59 6.94
CA ALA A 124 -7.09 4.26 7.18
C ALA A 124 -6.99 2.80 7.67
N THR A 125 -5.99 2.07 7.19
CA THR A 125 -5.67 0.76 7.78
C THR A 125 -5.19 0.95 9.23
N PRO A 126 -5.45 -0.01 10.13
CA PRO A 126 -4.94 0.08 11.50
C PRO A 126 -3.42 0.31 11.49
N SER A 127 -2.93 1.40 12.09
CA SER A 127 -1.53 1.83 11.92
C SER A 127 -0.87 2.39 13.18
N ASN A 128 -1.56 2.40 14.33
CA ASN A 128 -1.02 2.94 15.58
C ASN A 128 -0.38 4.35 15.38
N ASN A 129 -1.08 5.25 14.71
CA ASN A 129 -0.64 6.59 14.30
C ASN A 129 0.53 6.60 13.29
N GLY A 130 0.81 5.49 12.61
CA GLY A 130 1.74 5.42 11.51
C GLY A 130 1.09 5.76 10.16
N TYR A 131 1.91 6.22 9.24
CA TYR A 131 1.51 6.44 7.85
C TYR A 131 2.57 5.86 6.92
N LEU A 132 2.19 4.82 6.17
CA LEU A 132 3.01 4.26 5.09
C LEU A 132 2.95 5.18 3.88
N TYR A 133 4.09 5.68 3.43
CA TYR A 133 4.11 6.53 2.25
C TYR A 133 4.84 5.88 1.08
N ASN A 134 4.28 6.13 -0.11
CA ASN A 134 4.90 5.91 -1.41
C ASN A 134 4.86 7.21 -2.22
N VAL A 135 5.96 7.56 -2.85
CA VAL A 135 6.06 8.74 -3.72
C VAL A 135 6.55 8.29 -5.08
N ASP A 136 5.67 8.36 -6.08
CA ASP A 136 6.06 8.08 -7.45
C ASP A 136 7.01 9.17 -7.98
N SER A 137 8.00 8.74 -8.73
CA SER A 137 9.04 9.61 -9.27
C SER A 137 9.13 9.50 -10.79
N PHE A 138 9.34 10.63 -11.46
CA PHE A 138 9.66 10.67 -12.86
C PHE A 138 11.17 10.70 -13.06
N ILE A 139 11.67 9.88 -13.98
CA ILE A 139 13.10 9.76 -14.26
C ILE A 139 13.43 10.56 -15.51
N PHE A 140 14.52 11.33 -15.46
CA PHE A 140 15.08 12.01 -16.61
C PHE A 140 16.43 11.37 -16.96
N TYR A 141 16.55 10.88 -18.18
CA TYR A 141 17.79 10.30 -18.65
C TYR A 141 18.82 11.38 -18.99
N LYS A 142 20.10 11.10 -18.73
CA LYS A 142 21.19 11.99 -19.11
C LYS A 142 21.23 12.15 -20.62
N THR A 143 21.33 13.40 -21.10
CA THR A 143 21.47 13.74 -22.50
C THR A 143 22.50 14.85 -22.67
N SER A 144 23.22 14.85 -23.78
CA SER A 144 24.15 15.93 -24.17
C SER A 144 23.47 16.98 -25.06
N ASP A 145 22.24 16.74 -25.49
CA ASP A 145 21.46 17.64 -26.32
C ASP A 145 20.91 18.81 -25.47
N PRO A 146 21.28 20.08 -25.74
CA PRO A 146 20.85 21.21 -24.93
C PRO A 146 19.34 21.44 -24.96
N ASP A 147 18.68 21.21 -26.09
CA ASP A 147 17.23 21.41 -26.22
C ASP A 147 16.47 20.38 -25.39
N LYS A 148 16.95 19.12 -25.38
CA LYS A 148 16.37 18.08 -24.51
C LYS A 148 16.61 18.36 -23.03
N GLN A 149 17.79 18.87 -22.64
CA GLN A 149 18.05 19.28 -21.28
C GLN A 149 17.10 20.39 -20.83
N GLU A 150 16.87 21.39 -21.67
CA GLU A 150 15.93 22.47 -21.35
C GLU A 150 14.50 21.95 -21.29
N GLY A 151 14.08 21.09 -22.23
CA GLY A 151 12.79 20.41 -22.20
C GLY A 151 12.57 19.61 -20.91
N GLN A 152 13.57 18.85 -20.43
CA GLN A 152 13.53 18.14 -19.14
C GLN A 152 13.32 19.09 -17.96
N LYS A 153 14.03 20.22 -17.92
CA LYS A 153 13.88 21.22 -16.85
C LYS A 153 12.49 21.84 -16.84
N LEU A 154 11.97 22.21 -18.03
CA LEU A 154 10.62 22.77 -18.17
C LEU A 154 9.56 21.76 -17.73
N LEU A 155 9.69 20.49 -18.12
CA LEU A 155 8.79 19.42 -17.72
C LEU A 155 8.84 19.21 -16.19
N ALA A 156 10.04 19.11 -15.61
CA ALA A 156 10.19 18.97 -14.15
C ALA A 156 9.55 20.13 -13.39
N LYS A 157 9.76 21.38 -13.87
CA LYS A 157 9.13 22.56 -13.27
C LYS A 157 7.61 22.54 -13.39
N LEU A 158 7.08 22.11 -14.52
CA LEU A 158 5.63 21.96 -14.74
C LEU A 158 5.05 20.93 -13.77
N MET A 159 5.65 19.73 -13.71
CA MET A 159 5.17 18.61 -12.89
C MET A 159 5.23 18.92 -11.39
N MET A 160 6.20 19.72 -10.95
CA MET A 160 6.28 20.21 -9.57
C MET A 160 5.43 21.45 -9.31
N GLY A 161 4.74 21.98 -10.31
CA GLY A 161 3.82 23.11 -10.16
C GLY A 161 2.54 22.73 -9.41
N LYS A 162 2.00 23.64 -8.56
CA LYS A 162 0.78 23.38 -7.76
C LYS A 162 -0.40 22.99 -8.62
N ASN A 163 -0.58 23.63 -9.78
CA ASN A 163 -1.70 23.33 -10.67
C ASN A 163 -1.60 21.92 -11.27
N PHE A 164 -0.42 21.51 -11.72
CA PHE A 164 -0.20 20.15 -12.19
C PHE A 164 -0.47 19.14 -11.09
N GLN A 165 0.12 19.34 -9.91
CA GLN A 165 -0.06 18.45 -8.74
C GLN A 165 -1.55 18.31 -8.36
N LYS A 166 -2.30 19.41 -8.41
CA LYS A 166 -3.75 19.38 -8.16
C LYS A 166 -4.48 18.57 -9.22
N VAL A 167 -4.37 18.95 -10.49
CA VAL A 167 -5.11 18.32 -11.59
C VAL A 167 -4.76 16.83 -11.70
N PHE A 168 -3.46 16.51 -11.70
CA PHE A 168 -2.98 15.13 -11.79
C PHE A 168 -3.56 14.24 -10.69
N ASN A 169 -3.51 14.71 -9.44
CA ASN A 169 -3.96 13.90 -8.30
C ASN A 169 -5.48 13.81 -8.16
N LEU A 170 -6.24 14.79 -8.65
CA LEU A 170 -7.69 14.67 -8.75
C LEU A 170 -8.11 13.49 -9.67
N TYR A 171 -7.35 13.24 -10.75
CA TYR A 171 -7.59 12.08 -11.64
C TYR A 171 -6.99 10.79 -11.10
N LYS A 172 -5.76 10.85 -10.58
CA LYS A 172 -5.05 9.67 -10.04
C LYS A 172 -5.73 9.11 -8.78
N GLY A 173 -6.39 9.95 -8.00
CA GLY A 173 -6.99 9.56 -6.72
C GLY A 173 -6.08 9.74 -5.51
N SER A 174 -4.78 10.00 -5.71
CA SER A 174 -3.79 10.19 -4.65
C SER A 174 -3.78 11.62 -4.11
N ILE A 175 -3.08 11.83 -3.00
CA ILE A 175 -2.79 13.18 -2.50
C ILE A 175 -1.56 13.76 -3.21
N PRO A 176 -1.46 15.11 -3.35
CA PRO A 176 -0.28 15.75 -3.93
C PRO A 176 0.99 15.48 -3.13
N ALA A 177 2.13 15.24 -3.82
CA ALA A 177 3.45 15.16 -3.17
C ALA A 177 3.88 16.50 -2.55
N ARG A 178 3.39 17.62 -3.06
CA ARG A 178 3.59 18.95 -2.47
C ARG A 178 2.60 19.20 -1.34
N LEU A 179 3.09 19.57 -0.18
CA LEU A 179 2.27 19.84 1.01
C LEU A 179 1.51 21.20 0.98
N ASP A 180 1.85 22.07 0.01
CA ASP A 180 1.28 23.42 -0.13
C ASP A 180 0.26 23.55 -1.27
N VAL A 181 -0.25 22.43 -1.78
CA VAL A 181 -1.37 22.40 -2.73
C VAL A 181 -2.68 22.55 -1.95
N PRO A 182 -3.56 23.50 -2.33
CA PRO A 182 -4.89 23.61 -1.71
C PRO A 182 -5.72 22.34 -1.93
N MET A 183 -6.38 21.88 -0.87
CA MET A 183 -7.16 20.64 -0.87
C MET A 183 -8.67 20.86 -1.03
N ASP A 184 -9.13 22.08 -1.32
CA ASP A 184 -10.55 22.43 -1.34
C ASP A 184 -11.36 21.61 -2.35
N GLU A 185 -10.79 21.36 -3.52
CA GLU A 185 -11.42 20.59 -4.61
C GLU A 185 -11.29 19.06 -4.45
N PHE A 186 -10.48 18.60 -3.49
CA PHE A 186 -10.29 17.16 -3.25
C PHE A 186 -11.47 16.59 -2.45
N ASP A 187 -11.70 15.29 -2.64
CA ASP A 187 -12.72 14.54 -1.92
C ASP A 187 -12.38 14.38 -0.41
N MET A 188 -13.35 13.86 0.34
CA MET A 188 -13.19 13.67 1.78
C MET A 188 -12.06 12.67 2.12
N CYS A 189 -11.86 11.62 1.33
CA CYS A 189 -10.81 10.63 1.54
C CYS A 189 -9.42 11.25 1.39
N ALA A 190 -9.21 12.04 0.33
CA ALA A 190 -7.95 12.73 0.10
C ALA A 190 -7.67 13.78 1.19
N LYS A 191 -8.71 14.50 1.66
CA LYS A 191 -8.56 15.46 2.76
C LYS A 191 -8.16 14.76 4.06
N THR A 192 -8.77 13.63 4.39
CA THR A 192 -8.39 12.82 5.56
C THR A 192 -6.95 12.32 5.42
N SER A 193 -6.60 11.68 4.31
CA SER A 193 -5.24 11.19 4.07
C SER A 193 -4.17 12.30 4.14
N ASN A 194 -4.48 13.50 3.60
CA ASN A 194 -3.58 14.65 3.69
C ASN A 194 -3.43 15.20 5.13
N SER A 195 -4.46 15.06 5.96
CA SER A 195 -4.37 15.37 7.40
C SER A 195 -3.53 14.32 8.13
N ASP A 196 -3.76 13.05 7.83
CA ASP A 196 -3.08 11.93 8.49
C ASP A 196 -1.58 11.92 8.21
N ILE A 197 -1.16 12.16 6.96
CA ILE A 197 0.27 12.23 6.61
C ILE A 197 0.98 13.39 7.34
N LYS A 198 0.31 14.53 7.52
CA LYS A 198 0.87 15.66 8.28
C LYS A 198 1.01 15.33 9.75
N THR A 199 -0.04 14.77 10.35
CA THR A 199 -0.05 14.33 11.76
C THR A 199 1.04 13.28 12.01
N ALA A 200 1.17 12.30 11.11
CA ALA A 200 2.22 11.30 11.18
C ALA A 200 3.62 11.92 11.03
N GLY A 201 3.77 12.91 10.15
CA GLY A 201 5.02 13.68 9.99
C GLY A 201 5.45 14.36 11.28
N ASP A 202 4.55 15.07 11.92
CA ASP A 202 4.80 15.80 13.16
C ASP A 202 5.11 14.87 14.35
N SER A 203 4.54 13.66 14.37
CA SER A 203 4.75 12.66 15.42
C SER A 203 5.89 11.68 15.15
N GLY A 204 6.59 11.80 14.02
CA GLY A 204 7.62 10.82 13.60
C GLY A 204 7.04 9.47 13.16
N GLY A 205 5.75 9.44 12.84
CA GLY A 205 5.02 8.26 12.40
C GLY A 205 5.09 7.98 10.89
N LEU A 206 5.77 8.81 10.09
CA LEU A 206 6.00 8.52 8.67
C LEU A 206 6.98 7.37 8.50
N VAL A 207 6.59 6.37 7.73
CA VAL A 207 7.43 5.23 7.39
C VAL A 207 7.41 4.96 5.89
N PRO A 208 8.58 4.71 5.28
CA PRO A 208 8.66 4.44 3.85
C PRO A 208 8.13 3.04 3.54
N SER A 209 7.32 2.92 2.50
CA SER A 209 6.83 1.63 2.02
C SER A 209 7.98 0.75 1.51
N PHE A 210 8.10 -0.49 1.99
CA PHE A 210 9.02 -1.44 1.39
C PHE A 210 8.41 -2.07 0.13
N ALA A 211 7.10 -2.30 0.11
CA ALA A 211 6.40 -2.87 -1.03
C ALA A 211 6.59 -2.05 -2.31
N HIS A 212 6.72 -0.73 -2.17
CA HIS A 212 6.90 0.20 -3.29
C HIS A 212 8.34 0.71 -3.46
N GLY A 213 9.31 0.10 -2.77
CA GLY A 213 10.72 0.43 -2.93
C GLY A 213 11.17 1.76 -2.32
N MET A 214 10.41 2.30 -1.35
CA MET A 214 10.81 3.51 -0.62
C MET A 214 11.79 3.17 0.53
N ALA A 215 11.61 2.01 1.18
CA ALA A 215 12.45 1.56 2.30
C ALA A 215 13.71 0.84 1.84
N GLN A 216 13.65 0.06 0.76
CA GLN A 216 14.71 -0.83 0.32
C GLN A 216 14.91 -0.78 -1.19
N GLY A 217 16.13 -1.15 -1.65
CA GLY A 217 16.43 -1.33 -3.06
C GLY A 217 15.68 -2.52 -3.69
N ASN A 218 15.67 -2.59 -5.02
CA ASN A 218 14.84 -3.55 -5.75
C ASN A 218 15.12 -5.02 -5.39
N THR A 219 16.38 -5.42 -5.20
CA THR A 219 16.76 -6.79 -4.85
C THR A 219 16.13 -7.19 -3.51
N MET A 220 16.36 -6.40 -2.48
CA MET A 220 15.80 -6.63 -1.15
C MET A 220 14.26 -6.59 -1.17
N LYS A 221 13.69 -5.62 -1.86
CA LYS A 221 12.23 -5.52 -2.03
C LYS A 221 11.67 -6.80 -2.64
N SER A 222 12.25 -7.30 -3.73
CA SER A 222 11.78 -8.52 -4.39
C SER A 222 11.90 -9.75 -3.48
N ALA A 223 13.02 -9.90 -2.77
CA ALA A 223 13.20 -11.01 -1.83
C ALA A 223 12.13 -11.04 -0.73
N LEU A 224 11.79 -9.88 -0.17
CA LEU A 224 10.71 -9.76 0.82
C LEU A 224 9.33 -10.08 0.19
N GLN A 225 9.06 -9.59 -1.02
CA GLN A 225 7.81 -9.84 -1.73
C GLN A 225 7.62 -11.32 -2.02
N ASP A 226 8.67 -12.02 -2.44
CA ASP A 226 8.61 -13.45 -2.80
C ASP A 226 8.17 -14.30 -1.60
N VAL A 227 8.74 -14.08 -0.42
CA VAL A 227 8.35 -14.81 0.81
C VAL A 227 6.91 -14.51 1.20
N VAL A 228 6.51 -13.24 1.15
CA VAL A 228 5.13 -12.83 1.48
C VAL A 228 4.14 -13.50 0.53
N THR A 229 4.43 -13.50 -0.77
CA THR A 229 3.58 -14.09 -1.80
C THR A 229 3.52 -15.62 -1.65
N GLU A 230 4.64 -16.26 -1.38
CA GLU A 230 4.67 -17.70 -1.13
C GLU A 230 3.80 -18.08 0.06
N HIS A 231 3.94 -17.38 1.20
CA HIS A 231 3.09 -17.63 2.36
C HIS A 231 1.61 -17.37 2.06
N PHE A 232 1.27 -16.29 1.35
CA PHE A 232 -0.12 -15.94 1.06
C PHE A 232 -0.83 -17.00 0.21
N ASN A 233 -0.10 -17.64 -0.73
CA ASN A 233 -0.63 -18.55 -1.73
C ASN A 233 -0.32 -20.04 -1.49
N SER A 234 0.29 -20.41 -0.35
CA SER A 234 0.65 -21.81 -0.02
C SER A 234 0.23 -22.17 1.40
N ASP A 235 0.53 -23.40 1.82
CA ASP A 235 0.32 -23.88 3.21
C ASP A 235 1.52 -23.60 4.12
N MET A 236 2.48 -22.74 3.72
CA MET A 236 3.63 -22.35 4.54
C MET A 236 3.15 -21.86 5.90
N SER A 237 3.73 -22.37 7.00
CA SER A 237 3.40 -21.89 8.33
C SER A 237 3.88 -20.45 8.56
N SER A 238 3.21 -19.71 9.45
CA SER A 238 3.63 -18.35 9.80
C SER A 238 5.01 -18.30 10.45
N VAL A 239 5.41 -19.35 11.15
CA VAL A 239 6.74 -19.48 11.77
C VAL A 239 7.79 -19.68 10.66
N ASP A 240 7.53 -20.58 9.70
CA ASP A 240 8.45 -20.81 8.59
C ASP A 240 8.56 -19.56 7.71
N ALA A 241 7.46 -18.86 7.47
CA ALA A 241 7.46 -17.60 6.72
C ALA A 241 8.29 -16.50 7.41
N ALA A 242 8.19 -16.36 8.73
CA ALA A 242 9.02 -15.41 9.48
C ALA A 242 10.50 -15.75 9.41
N ASN A 243 10.86 -17.04 9.46
CA ASN A 243 12.23 -17.49 9.29
C ASN A 243 12.73 -17.27 7.86
N ALA A 244 11.94 -17.67 6.85
CA ALA A 244 12.26 -17.46 5.44
C ALA A 244 12.45 -15.98 5.11
N LEU A 245 11.62 -15.09 5.70
CA LEU A 245 11.75 -13.64 5.53
C LEU A 245 13.11 -13.12 6.05
N ALA A 246 13.53 -13.60 7.22
CA ALA A 246 14.83 -13.23 7.80
C ALA A 246 15.99 -13.79 6.96
N ASP A 247 15.89 -15.04 6.52
CA ASP A 247 16.91 -15.67 5.66
C ASP A 247 17.02 -14.93 4.33
N ALA A 248 15.92 -14.60 3.68
CA ALA A 248 15.89 -13.83 2.44
C ALA A 248 16.55 -12.44 2.60
N VAL A 249 16.41 -11.80 3.77
CA VAL A 249 17.10 -10.54 4.06
C VAL A 249 18.61 -10.78 4.20
N LEU A 250 19.04 -11.77 4.97
CA LEU A 250 20.47 -12.05 5.21
C LEU A 250 21.21 -12.43 3.91
N ASP A 251 20.53 -13.17 3.02
CA ASP A 251 21.10 -13.59 1.73
C ASP A 251 21.26 -12.43 0.73
N ASN A 252 20.59 -11.29 0.98
CA ASN A 252 20.59 -10.12 0.09
C ASN A 252 21.21 -8.85 0.74
N MET A 253 21.82 -8.95 1.92
CA MET A 253 22.63 -7.89 2.56
C MET A 253 24.05 -7.87 2.02
#